data_0fc2df65044f47c2e03775af0fd8605c
#
_entry.id   0fc2df65044f47c2e03775af0fd8605c
#
_cell.length_a   1.000
_cell.length_b   1.000
_cell.length_c   1.000
_cell.angle_alpha   90.00
_cell.angle_beta   90.00
_cell.angle_gamma   90.00
#
_symmetry.space_group_name_H-M   'P 1'
#
loop_
_entity.id
_entity.type
_entity.pdbx_description
1 polymer ?
#
loop_
_entity_poly.entity_id
_entity_poly.type
_entity_poly.pdbx_seq_one_letter_code
_entity_poly.pdbx_strand_id
1 'polypeptide(L)'
;MGHTRVDFCVSKAGLRHATDVTRQRGSETFVKTTATRLKDYCMNLPPVHGLPHNHELTNSHSYQSYQRQRQLTLGDLLLENRIVFLQGEIHYANANDVVMKLLYLQSENRRKDIHFYLNSPGGSVTATLAIYDTMQMLSCPVATYCVGEACSGAAVLLVGGSKGKRFCLPNSRVMLHQPMGGVGGQVSDIEIQAAEMFRYRDVLNGIISSHSGKSVEQIAKDTDRDFFLSASEAKDYGLVDDILTKPPATEEDDD
;
A
#
# COMPACT_ATOMS: atom_id res chain seq x y z
N MET A 1 17.43 -44.16 4.60
CA MET A 1 16.25 -44.84 4.07
C MET A 1 15.30 -43.76 3.56
N GLY A 2 15.01 -43.82 2.24
CA GLY A 2 13.87 -43.14 1.64
C GLY A 2 14.08 -41.72 1.10
N HIS A 3 14.88 -41.54 0.02
CA HIS A 3 14.82 -40.37 -0.86
C HIS A 3 13.68 -40.56 -1.85
N THR A 4 12.76 -39.59 -1.93
CA THR A 4 11.84 -39.48 -3.07
C THR A 4 12.20 -38.22 -3.87
N ARG A 5 12.86 -38.46 -5.00
CA ARG A 5 13.08 -37.49 -6.09
C ARG A 5 11.77 -37.28 -6.83
N VAL A 6 11.43 -36.03 -7.13
CA VAL A 6 10.42 -35.70 -8.13
C VAL A 6 11.13 -35.01 -9.29
N ASP A 7 11.26 -35.73 -10.42
CA ASP A 7 11.81 -35.22 -11.66
C ASP A 7 10.74 -34.46 -12.42
N PHE A 8 11.02 -33.20 -12.74
CA PHE A 8 10.21 -32.42 -13.70
C PHE A 8 10.80 -32.57 -15.08
N CYS A 9 10.09 -33.28 -15.94
CA CYS A 9 10.41 -33.42 -17.35
C CYS A 9 9.84 -32.23 -18.14
N VAL A 10 10.72 -31.41 -18.75
CA VAL A 10 10.34 -30.37 -19.70
C VAL A 10 10.48 -30.92 -21.12
N SER A 11 9.36 -31.09 -21.79
CA SER A 11 9.35 -31.41 -23.23
C SER A 11 9.00 -30.17 -24.06
N LYS A 12 9.93 -29.77 -24.95
CA LYS A 12 9.73 -28.82 -26.04
C LYS A 12 9.15 -29.54 -27.26
N ALA A 13 8.03 -29.06 -27.79
CA ALA A 13 7.61 -29.06 -29.18
C ALA A 13 6.15 -28.52 -29.23
N GLY A 14 5.82 -27.49 -29.98
CA GLY A 14 5.76 -27.30 -31.37
C GLY A 14 4.52 -26.47 -31.67
N LEU A 15 4.69 -25.29 -32.27
CA LEU A 15 3.64 -24.45 -32.86
C LEU A 15 2.82 -25.19 -33.91
N ARG A 16 1.50 -24.95 -34.01
CA ARG A 16 0.78 -24.37 -35.16
C ARG A 16 -0.73 -24.48 -34.99
N HIS A 17 -1.40 -23.34 -35.25
CA HIS A 17 -2.72 -23.09 -35.86
C HIS A 17 -3.88 -24.05 -35.63
N ALA A 18 -4.96 -23.52 -35.05
CA ALA A 18 -6.26 -23.46 -35.69
C ALA A 18 -7.25 -22.66 -34.86
N THR A 19 -7.86 -21.67 -35.47
CA THR A 19 -9.14 -21.05 -35.17
C THR A 19 -10.23 -22.11 -35.12
N ASP A 20 -11.08 -22.13 -34.09
CA ASP A 20 -12.51 -21.90 -34.31
C ASP A 20 -13.31 -21.99 -32.98
N VAL A 21 -14.37 -21.28 -32.99
CA VAL A 21 -15.37 -20.97 -31.99
C VAL A 21 -16.24 -22.18 -31.71
N THR A 22 -16.45 -22.50 -30.39
CA THR A 22 -17.76 -22.98 -29.94
C THR A 22 -18.03 -22.51 -28.53
N ARG A 23 -18.88 -21.51 -28.43
CA ARG A 23 -19.47 -20.93 -27.22
C ARG A 23 -20.43 -21.97 -26.61
N GLN A 24 -20.00 -22.71 -25.61
CA GLN A 24 -20.88 -23.61 -24.88
C GLN A 24 -21.74 -22.84 -23.87
N ARG A 25 -23.04 -22.82 -24.14
CA ARG A 25 -24.14 -22.50 -23.24
C ARG A 25 -24.18 -23.56 -22.12
N GLY A 26 -23.53 -23.29 -21.00
CA GLY A 26 -23.51 -24.23 -19.86
C GLY A 26 -23.64 -23.59 -18.48
N SER A 27 -23.40 -22.28 -18.34
CA SER A 27 -23.36 -21.61 -17.03
C SER A 27 -24.71 -21.03 -16.56
N GLU A 28 -25.66 -20.74 -17.45
CA GLU A 28 -26.95 -20.15 -17.06
C GLU A 28 -27.94 -21.17 -16.48
N THR A 29 -27.81 -22.43 -16.83
CA THR A 29 -28.73 -23.48 -16.36
C THR A 29 -28.42 -23.91 -14.93
N PHE A 30 -27.15 -23.89 -14.52
CA PHE A 30 -26.72 -24.30 -13.19
C PHE A 30 -27.14 -23.28 -12.10
N VAL A 31 -27.06 -21.98 -12.39
CA VAL A 31 -27.45 -20.92 -11.44
C VAL A 31 -28.96 -20.86 -11.25
N LYS A 32 -29.75 -21.12 -12.31
CA LYS A 32 -31.23 -21.14 -12.20
C LYS A 32 -31.74 -22.35 -11.41
N THR A 33 -31.08 -23.50 -11.52
CA THR A 33 -31.50 -24.73 -10.79
C THR A 33 -31.24 -24.63 -9.28
N THR A 34 -30.17 -23.91 -8.87
CA THR A 34 -29.85 -23.73 -7.45
C THR A 34 -30.78 -22.71 -6.79
N ALA A 35 -31.15 -21.65 -7.49
CA ALA A 35 -32.07 -20.62 -7.00
C ALA A 35 -33.52 -21.16 -6.84
N THR A 36 -33.94 -22.06 -7.71
CA THR A 36 -35.28 -22.70 -7.62
C THR A 36 -35.35 -23.66 -6.45
N ARG A 37 -34.28 -24.46 -6.18
CA ARG A 37 -34.25 -25.39 -5.03
C ARG A 37 -34.23 -24.66 -3.67
N LEU A 38 -33.63 -23.48 -3.57
CA LEU A 38 -33.65 -22.69 -2.33
C LEU A 38 -35.01 -22.08 -2.05
N LYS A 39 -35.80 -21.71 -3.07
CA LYS A 39 -37.18 -21.23 -2.90
C LYS A 39 -38.12 -22.32 -2.41
N ASP A 40 -37.99 -23.57 -2.90
CA ASP A 40 -38.81 -24.69 -2.48
C ASP A 40 -38.51 -25.16 -1.04
N TYR A 41 -37.28 -24.93 -0.56
CA TYR A 41 -36.89 -25.25 0.82
C TYR A 41 -37.44 -24.24 1.84
N CYS A 42 -37.63 -23.00 1.46
CA CYS A 42 -38.19 -21.94 2.33
C CYS A 42 -39.72 -21.99 2.45
N MET A 43 -40.43 -22.66 1.53
CA MET A 43 -41.92 -22.72 1.56
C MET A 43 -42.49 -23.91 2.36
N ASN A 44 -41.67 -24.84 2.83
CA ASN A 44 -42.13 -26.06 3.53
C ASN A 44 -41.75 -26.11 5.03
N LEU A 45 -41.52 -24.96 5.66
CA LEU A 45 -41.35 -24.91 7.11
C LEU A 45 -42.74 -24.87 7.78
N PRO A 46 -42.99 -25.75 8.80
CA PRO A 46 -44.27 -25.73 9.52
C PRO A 46 -44.47 -24.41 10.26
N PRO A 47 -45.71 -23.92 10.40
CA PRO A 47 -45.98 -22.68 11.10
C PRO A 47 -45.60 -22.80 12.58
N VAL A 48 -44.70 -21.98 13.04
CA VAL A 48 -44.34 -21.84 14.47
C VAL A 48 -45.45 -21.07 15.16
N HIS A 49 -46.36 -21.80 15.81
CA HIS A 49 -47.34 -21.21 16.68
C HIS A 49 -46.68 -20.73 17.97
N GLY A 50 -46.72 -19.42 18.24
CA GLY A 50 -46.44 -18.90 19.57
C GLY A 50 -45.43 -17.75 19.69
N LEU A 51 -45.45 -16.75 18.80
CA LEU A 51 -44.81 -15.46 19.10
C LEU A 51 -45.88 -14.37 19.08
N PRO A 52 -45.93 -13.47 20.08
CA PRO A 52 -46.90 -12.38 20.12
C PRO A 52 -46.62 -11.38 18.98
N HIS A 53 -47.68 -11.07 18.23
CA HIS A 53 -47.68 -9.99 17.27
C HIS A 53 -47.62 -8.64 17.99
N ASN A 54 -46.85 -7.74 17.41
CA ASN A 54 -46.72 -6.31 17.64
C ASN A 54 -45.68 -5.89 18.66
N HIS A 55 -44.47 -5.52 18.09
CA HIS A 55 -43.91 -4.19 18.35
C HIS A 55 -42.87 -3.86 17.24
N GLU A 56 -43.25 -2.86 16.46
CA GLU A 56 -42.42 -1.91 15.70
C GLU A 56 -40.96 -2.28 15.31
N LEU A 57 -40.80 -2.78 14.09
CA LEU A 57 -39.52 -2.92 13.39
C LEU A 57 -39.04 -1.57 12.81
N THR A 58 -38.95 -0.52 13.62
CA THR A 58 -38.49 0.80 13.14
C THR A 58 -37.14 1.25 13.70
N ASN A 59 -36.40 0.38 14.42
CA ASN A 59 -35.15 0.79 15.06
C ASN A 59 -33.90 -0.07 14.77
N SER A 60 -33.96 -0.99 13.82
CA SER A 60 -32.79 -1.86 13.55
C SER A 60 -31.63 -1.13 12.86
N HIS A 61 -31.90 -0.11 12.04
CA HIS A 61 -30.87 0.67 11.36
C HIS A 61 -30.10 1.59 12.31
N SER A 62 -30.78 2.20 13.29
CA SER A 62 -30.13 3.09 14.26
C SER A 62 -29.24 2.31 15.25
N TYR A 63 -29.65 1.09 15.64
CA TYR A 63 -28.89 0.26 16.58
C TYR A 63 -27.64 -0.35 15.92
N GLN A 64 -27.71 -0.75 14.66
CA GLN A 64 -26.56 -1.25 13.90
C GLN A 64 -25.56 -0.13 13.60
N SER A 65 -26.02 1.07 13.26
CA SER A 65 -25.15 2.23 13.07
C SER A 65 -24.48 2.65 14.38
N TYR A 66 -25.22 2.63 15.50
CA TYR A 66 -24.70 2.96 16.83
C TYR A 66 -23.66 1.93 17.33
N GLN A 67 -23.86 0.63 17.07
CA GLN A 67 -22.87 -0.41 17.39
C GLN A 67 -21.62 -0.31 16.50
N ARG A 68 -21.78 0.05 15.23
CA ARG A 68 -20.66 0.27 14.32
C ARG A 68 -19.81 1.45 14.76
N GLN A 69 -20.40 2.58 15.17
CA GLN A 69 -19.67 3.74 15.70
C GLN A 69 -18.93 3.48 17.03
N ARG A 70 -19.40 2.56 17.86
CA ARG A 70 -18.73 2.21 19.14
C ARG A 70 -17.49 1.34 18.99
N GLN A 71 -17.24 0.77 17.82
CA GLN A 71 -16.12 -0.14 17.56
C GLN A 71 -15.04 0.45 16.66
N LEU A 72 -15.24 1.66 16.13
CA LEU A 72 -14.22 2.32 15.30
C LEU A 72 -13.03 2.74 16.16
N THR A 73 -11.85 2.32 15.76
CA THR A 73 -10.59 2.82 16.33
C THR A 73 -10.28 4.22 15.75
N LEU A 74 -9.37 4.96 16.39
CA LEU A 74 -8.86 6.21 15.83
C LEU A 74 -8.29 6.01 14.41
N GLY A 75 -7.63 4.87 14.19
CA GLY A 75 -7.11 4.51 12.87
C GLY A 75 -8.19 4.35 11.81
N ASP A 76 -9.36 3.79 12.18
CA ASP A 76 -10.49 3.64 11.26
C ASP A 76 -11.09 5.01 10.91
N LEU A 77 -11.22 5.92 11.88
CA LEU A 77 -11.69 7.29 11.65
C LEU A 77 -10.74 8.10 10.76
N LEU A 78 -9.43 7.93 10.94
CA LEU A 78 -8.44 8.54 10.05
C LEU A 78 -8.56 7.96 8.63
N LEU A 79 -8.75 6.66 8.51
CA LEU A 79 -8.88 5.98 7.22
C LEU A 79 -10.14 6.44 6.47
N GLU A 80 -11.27 6.69 7.15
CA GLU A 80 -12.47 7.29 6.56
C GLU A 80 -12.18 8.66 5.94
N ASN A 81 -11.25 9.43 6.53
CA ASN A 81 -10.76 10.70 6.00
C ASN A 81 -9.58 10.54 5.03
N ARG A 82 -9.36 9.32 4.51
CA ARG A 82 -8.31 8.99 3.56
C ARG A 82 -6.89 9.23 4.08
N ILE A 83 -6.71 9.22 5.41
CA ILE A 83 -5.43 9.40 6.08
C ILE A 83 -4.84 8.03 6.43
N VAL A 84 -3.64 7.78 5.94
CA VAL A 84 -2.81 6.60 6.26
C VAL A 84 -1.59 7.08 7.04
N PHE A 85 -1.25 6.40 8.12
CA PHE A 85 -0.11 6.75 8.95
C PHE A 85 0.90 5.60 8.98
N LEU A 86 2.17 5.90 8.70
CA LEU A 86 3.30 4.99 8.87
C LEU A 86 4.23 5.55 9.94
N GLN A 87 4.35 4.81 11.05
CA GLN A 87 5.19 5.19 12.19
C GLN A 87 6.14 4.07 12.60
N GLY A 88 7.30 4.46 13.14
CA GLY A 88 8.33 3.52 13.57
C GLY A 88 9.04 2.83 12.42
N GLU A 89 9.76 1.75 12.73
CA GLU A 89 10.54 1.01 11.75
C GLU A 89 9.67 0.30 10.69
N ILE A 90 10.09 0.37 9.44
CA ILE A 90 9.39 -0.29 8.31
C ILE A 90 9.72 -1.78 8.32
N HIS A 91 8.70 -2.60 8.50
CA HIS A 91 8.78 -4.06 8.44
C HIS A 91 7.57 -4.65 7.70
N TYR A 92 7.61 -5.94 7.37
CA TYR A 92 6.59 -6.56 6.53
C TYR A 92 5.15 -6.38 7.04
N ALA A 93 4.94 -6.42 8.37
CA ALA A 93 3.58 -6.33 8.91
C ALA A 93 2.96 -4.94 8.70
N ASN A 94 3.67 -3.84 9.06
CA ASN A 94 3.14 -2.50 8.87
C ASN A 94 3.12 -2.08 7.39
N ALA A 95 4.07 -2.58 6.58
CA ALA A 95 4.05 -2.36 5.13
C ALA A 95 2.81 -2.99 4.48
N ASN A 96 2.48 -4.24 4.82
CA ASN A 96 1.28 -4.90 4.31
C ASN A 96 0.00 -4.18 4.76
N ASP A 97 -0.07 -3.69 6.00
CA ASP A 97 -1.20 -2.89 6.50
C ASP A 97 -1.37 -1.60 5.66
N VAL A 98 -0.26 -0.87 5.41
CA VAL A 98 -0.28 0.32 4.54
C VAL A 98 -0.74 -0.03 3.13
N VAL A 99 -0.20 -1.09 2.52
CA VAL A 99 -0.59 -1.55 1.18
C VAL A 99 -2.09 -1.85 1.11
N MET A 100 -2.63 -2.59 2.09
CA MET A 100 -4.06 -2.89 2.15
C MET A 100 -4.92 -1.63 2.25
N LYS A 101 -4.52 -0.65 3.09
CA LYS A 101 -5.20 0.64 3.24
C LYS A 101 -5.18 1.45 1.95
N LEU A 102 -4.04 1.52 1.27
CA LEU A 102 -3.90 2.22 -0.01
C LEU A 102 -4.83 1.62 -1.08
N LEU A 103 -4.85 0.30 -1.22
CA LEU A 103 -5.72 -0.39 -2.17
C LEU A 103 -7.21 -0.22 -1.83
N TYR A 104 -7.56 -0.27 -0.56
CA TYR A 104 -8.93 -0.02 -0.08
C TYR A 104 -9.38 1.41 -0.44
N LEU A 105 -8.58 2.42 -0.13
CA LEU A 105 -8.89 3.82 -0.43
C LEU A 105 -9.03 4.09 -1.93
N GLN A 106 -8.21 3.44 -2.77
CA GLN A 106 -8.39 3.51 -4.21
C GLN A 106 -9.73 2.89 -4.66
N SER A 107 -10.14 1.77 -4.05
CA SER A 107 -11.41 1.12 -4.40
C SER A 107 -12.61 2.00 -4.06
N GLU A 108 -12.54 2.76 -2.96
CA GLU A 108 -13.58 3.69 -2.53
C GLU A 108 -13.67 4.92 -3.45
N ASN A 109 -12.55 5.54 -3.77
CA ASN A 109 -12.54 6.71 -4.65
C ASN A 109 -11.19 6.85 -5.38
N ARG A 110 -11.23 6.76 -6.72
CA ARG A 110 -10.04 6.83 -7.59
C ARG A 110 -9.58 8.25 -7.92
N ARG A 111 -10.28 9.28 -7.45
CA ARG A 111 -9.99 10.68 -7.81
C ARG A 111 -9.50 11.51 -6.63
N LYS A 112 -9.99 11.21 -5.42
CA LYS A 112 -9.60 11.93 -4.22
C LYS A 112 -8.22 11.52 -3.75
N ASP A 113 -7.46 12.48 -3.23
CA ASP A 113 -6.14 12.27 -2.69
C ASP A 113 -6.15 11.28 -1.52
N ILE A 114 -5.04 10.54 -1.38
CA ILE A 114 -4.71 9.80 -0.17
C ILE A 114 -3.65 10.61 0.56
N HIS A 115 -3.84 10.85 1.85
CA HIS A 115 -2.91 11.59 2.71
C HIS A 115 -2.05 10.60 3.49
N PHE A 116 -0.79 10.49 3.12
CA PHE A 116 0.14 9.52 3.69
C PHE A 116 1.16 10.22 4.61
N TYR A 117 0.97 10.08 5.92
CA TYR A 117 1.79 10.66 6.96
C TYR A 117 2.92 9.72 7.37
N LEU A 118 4.14 10.24 7.44
CA LEU A 118 5.38 9.51 7.69
C LEU A 118 6.06 10.04 8.95
N ASN A 119 6.34 9.15 9.90
CA ASN A 119 7.21 9.38 11.06
C ASN A 119 8.01 8.10 11.33
N SER A 120 9.11 7.92 10.60
CA SER A 120 9.80 6.63 10.54
C SER A 120 11.30 6.79 10.30
N PRO A 121 12.14 6.02 11.02
CA PRO A 121 13.58 5.93 10.77
C PRO A 121 13.92 5.11 9.51
N GLY A 122 12.94 4.57 8.79
CA GLY A 122 13.14 3.63 7.70
C GLY A 122 13.04 2.17 8.14
N GLY A 123 13.68 1.26 7.44
CA GLY A 123 13.68 -0.17 7.76
C GLY A 123 13.90 -1.06 6.54
N SER A 124 13.18 -2.17 6.44
CA SER A 124 13.33 -3.16 5.37
C SER A 124 13.15 -2.56 3.98
N VAL A 125 14.15 -2.74 3.11
CA VAL A 125 14.14 -2.25 1.72
C VAL A 125 12.98 -2.88 0.93
N THR A 126 12.80 -4.19 1.05
CA THR A 126 11.73 -4.90 0.33
C THR A 126 10.33 -4.46 0.78
N ALA A 127 10.14 -4.23 2.08
CA ALA A 127 8.89 -3.69 2.62
C ALA A 127 8.64 -2.25 2.16
N THR A 128 9.68 -1.41 2.10
CA THR A 128 9.63 -0.06 1.54
C THR A 128 9.22 -0.08 0.07
N LEU A 129 9.87 -0.90 -0.75
CA LEU A 129 9.58 -1.01 -2.17
C LEU A 129 8.15 -1.52 -2.44
N ALA A 130 7.63 -2.43 -1.60
CA ALA A 130 6.24 -2.89 -1.70
C ALA A 130 5.24 -1.74 -1.52
N ILE A 131 5.48 -0.84 -0.56
CA ILE A 131 4.64 0.37 -0.38
C ILE A 131 4.83 1.32 -1.57
N TYR A 132 6.09 1.61 -1.94
CA TYR A 132 6.41 2.51 -3.03
C TYR A 132 5.75 2.09 -4.35
N ASP A 133 5.94 0.84 -4.76
CA ASP A 133 5.37 0.31 -6.00
C ASP A 133 3.84 0.36 -5.97
N THR A 134 3.24 0.08 -4.80
CA THR A 134 1.79 0.25 -4.62
C THR A 134 1.38 1.70 -4.82
N MET A 135 2.07 2.68 -4.22
CA MET A 135 1.78 4.11 -4.40
C MET A 135 1.84 4.52 -5.89
N GLN A 136 2.85 4.02 -6.63
CA GLN A 136 2.99 4.33 -8.06
C GLN A 136 1.92 3.67 -8.93
N MET A 137 1.37 2.52 -8.51
CA MET A 137 0.33 1.80 -9.24
C MET A 137 -1.07 2.43 -9.05
N LEU A 138 -1.28 3.23 -7.99
CA LEU A 138 -2.57 3.85 -7.72
C LEU A 138 -2.96 4.86 -8.80
N SER A 139 -4.25 4.91 -9.13
CA SER A 139 -4.81 5.92 -10.03
C SER A 139 -5.15 7.24 -9.32
N CYS A 140 -5.33 7.22 -8.00
CA CYS A 140 -5.53 8.43 -7.19
C CYS A 140 -4.18 9.01 -6.72
N PRO A 141 -4.08 10.35 -6.58
CA PRO A 141 -2.86 10.96 -6.07
C PRO A 141 -2.58 10.56 -4.62
N VAL A 142 -1.30 10.46 -4.28
CA VAL A 142 -0.83 10.23 -2.90
C VAL A 142 -0.05 11.45 -2.44
N ALA A 143 -0.63 12.22 -1.52
CA ALA A 143 0.05 13.32 -0.86
C ALA A 143 0.85 12.77 0.33
N THR A 144 2.14 13.08 0.40
CA THR A 144 3.05 12.59 1.45
C THR A 144 3.45 13.70 2.40
N TYR A 145 3.51 13.38 3.70
CA TYR A 145 3.77 14.34 4.77
C TYR A 145 4.82 13.80 5.73
N CYS A 146 5.96 14.47 5.85
CA CYS A 146 6.95 14.15 6.89
C CYS A 146 6.57 14.84 8.19
N VAL A 147 6.26 14.03 9.21
CA VAL A 147 5.93 14.49 10.57
C VAL A 147 6.98 13.94 11.53
N GLY A 148 7.88 14.78 12.01
CA GLY A 148 9.02 14.35 12.82
C GLY A 148 10.20 13.91 11.97
N GLU A 149 10.23 12.68 11.50
CA GLU A 149 11.34 12.19 10.66
C GLU A 149 10.88 11.31 9.50
N ALA A 150 11.62 11.37 8.41
CA ALA A 150 11.54 10.43 7.31
C ALA A 150 12.97 10.05 6.88
N CYS A 151 13.47 8.93 7.40
CA CYS A 151 14.85 8.50 7.16
C CYS A 151 14.88 7.24 6.29
N SER A 152 15.94 7.09 5.49
CA SER A 152 16.21 5.87 4.72
C SER A 152 15.00 5.47 3.83
N GLY A 153 14.42 4.28 4.03
CA GLY A 153 13.23 3.81 3.32
C GLY A 153 12.05 4.78 3.42
N ALA A 154 11.85 5.45 4.57
CA ALA A 154 10.77 6.42 4.72
C ALA A 154 10.98 7.68 3.86
N ALA A 155 12.24 8.09 3.64
CA ALA A 155 12.55 9.18 2.71
C ALA A 155 12.23 8.82 1.26
N VAL A 156 12.42 7.55 0.88
CA VAL A 156 12.01 7.02 -0.43
C VAL A 156 10.50 7.10 -0.61
N LEU A 157 9.73 6.77 0.43
CA LEU A 157 8.27 6.89 0.40
C LEU A 157 7.82 8.37 0.34
N LEU A 158 8.49 9.25 1.08
CA LEU A 158 8.22 10.68 1.07
C LEU A 158 8.39 11.28 -0.33
N VAL A 159 9.55 11.04 -0.95
CA VAL A 159 9.85 11.55 -2.28
C VAL A 159 8.96 10.92 -3.37
N GLY A 160 8.50 9.68 -3.15
CA GLY A 160 7.61 8.92 -4.04
C GLY A 160 6.17 9.42 -4.08
N GLY A 161 5.80 10.43 -3.30
CA GLY A 161 4.49 11.08 -3.37
C GLY A 161 4.23 11.76 -4.72
N SER A 162 2.97 12.09 -4.99
CA SER A 162 2.56 12.77 -6.21
C SER A 162 3.21 14.15 -6.29
N LYS A 163 3.73 14.51 -7.47
CA LYS A 163 4.41 15.80 -7.70
C LYS A 163 3.50 16.97 -7.33
N GLY A 164 4.03 17.92 -6.57
CA GLY A 164 3.30 19.06 -6.02
C GLY A 164 2.55 18.75 -4.71
N LYS A 165 2.62 17.49 -4.23
CA LYS A 165 1.89 17.04 -3.02
C LYS A 165 2.80 16.32 -2.02
N ARG A 166 4.08 16.70 -1.95
CA ARG A 166 5.07 16.17 -1.01
C ARG A 166 5.43 17.25 -0.03
N PHE A 167 5.25 17.00 1.24
CA PHE A 167 5.32 18.04 2.27
C PHE A 167 6.19 17.64 3.46
N CYS A 168 6.82 18.62 4.07
CA CYS A 168 7.45 18.53 5.38
C CYS A 168 6.80 19.49 6.39
N LEU A 169 6.74 19.10 7.66
CA LEU A 169 6.50 20.04 8.74
C LEU A 169 7.80 20.81 9.06
N PRO A 170 7.73 22.03 9.63
CA PRO A 170 8.90 22.92 9.73
C PRO A 170 10.10 22.35 10.50
N ASN A 171 9.85 21.53 11.51
CA ASN A 171 10.88 20.93 12.36
C ASN A 171 11.18 19.46 12.03
N SER A 172 10.63 18.94 10.93
CA SER A 172 10.89 17.57 10.49
C SER A 172 12.30 17.42 9.91
N ARG A 173 12.80 16.19 9.94
CA ARG A 173 14.11 15.81 9.39
C ARG A 173 13.94 14.75 8.32
N VAL A 174 14.71 14.89 7.27
CA VAL A 174 14.83 13.87 6.23
C VAL A 174 16.26 13.35 6.24
N MET A 175 16.46 12.04 6.09
CA MET A 175 17.80 11.48 6.00
C MET A 175 17.87 10.46 4.87
N LEU A 176 18.87 10.60 4.04
CA LEU A 176 19.20 9.67 2.97
C LEU A 176 20.50 8.94 3.29
N HIS A 177 20.56 7.66 3.00
CA HIS A 177 21.77 6.86 3.02
C HIS A 177 21.63 5.60 2.14
N GLN A 178 22.76 4.98 1.83
CA GLN A 178 22.77 3.72 1.09
C GLN A 178 22.21 2.57 1.97
N PRO A 179 21.69 1.49 1.37
CA PRO A 179 21.24 0.32 2.12
C PRO A 179 22.34 -0.23 3.02
N MET A 180 21.96 -0.59 4.25
CA MET A 180 22.84 -1.25 5.20
C MET A 180 22.39 -2.70 5.39
N GLY A 181 23.35 -3.60 5.61
CA GLY A 181 23.07 -4.99 5.91
C GLY A 181 24.34 -5.73 6.29
N GLY A 182 24.17 -6.87 6.95
CA GLY A 182 25.23 -7.84 7.22
C GLY A 182 25.00 -9.08 6.37
N VAL A 183 26.07 -9.63 5.82
CA VAL A 183 26.04 -10.89 5.08
C VAL A 183 27.00 -11.89 5.74
N GLY A 184 26.64 -13.17 5.74
CA GLY A 184 27.44 -14.25 6.32
C GLY A 184 27.08 -15.57 5.68
N GLY A 185 28.01 -16.56 5.77
CA GLY A 185 27.82 -17.87 5.19
C GLY A 185 28.99 -18.30 4.33
N GLN A 186 28.76 -19.15 3.33
CA GLN A 186 29.75 -19.55 2.35
C GLN A 186 30.10 -18.38 1.41
N VAL A 187 31.30 -18.39 0.85
CA VAL A 187 31.78 -17.31 -0.05
C VAL A 187 30.80 -17.03 -1.18
N SER A 188 30.27 -18.07 -1.84
CA SER A 188 29.30 -17.91 -2.93
C SER A 188 28.00 -17.29 -2.46
N ASP A 189 27.54 -17.58 -1.24
CA ASP A 189 26.31 -16.95 -0.68
C ASP A 189 26.56 -15.47 -0.36
N ILE A 190 27.75 -15.13 0.14
CA ILE A 190 28.16 -13.75 0.39
C ILE A 190 28.18 -12.94 -0.91
N GLU A 191 28.74 -13.49 -1.99
CA GLU A 191 28.77 -12.85 -3.31
C GLU A 191 27.36 -12.58 -3.83
N ILE A 192 26.44 -13.55 -3.73
CA ILE A 192 25.02 -13.39 -4.16
C ILE A 192 24.33 -12.28 -3.35
N GLN A 193 24.48 -12.30 -2.03
CA GLN A 193 23.84 -11.30 -1.17
C GLN A 193 24.44 -9.91 -1.38
N ALA A 194 25.75 -9.80 -1.58
CA ALA A 194 26.38 -8.52 -1.89
C ALA A 194 25.90 -7.95 -3.23
N ALA A 195 25.77 -8.78 -4.27
CA ALA A 195 25.23 -8.37 -5.55
C ALA A 195 23.80 -7.85 -5.42
N GLU A 196 22.96 -8.48 -4.60
CA GLU A 196 21.57 -8.01 -4.33
C GLU A 196 21.54 -6.68 -3.57
N MET A 197 22.45 -6.46 -2.61
CA MET A 197 22.59 -5.17 -1.92
C MET A 197 22.98 -4.04 -2.90
N PHE A 198 23.89 -4.29 -3.84
CA PHE A 198 24.22 -3.32 -4.89
C PHE A 198 23.01 -3.03 -5.78
N ARG A 199 22.25 -4.05 -6.15
CA ARG A 199 21.01 -3.88 -6.92
C ARG A 199 20.00 -2.99 -6.18
N TYR A 200 19.78 -3.21 -4.88
CA TYR A 200 18.90 -2.35 -4.08
C TYR A 200 19.38 -0.91 -4.03
N ARG A 201 20.69 -0.70 -3.83
CA ARG A 201 21.26 0.67 -3.84
C ARG A 201 20.95 1.38 -5.15
N ASP A 202 21.18 0.72 -6.27
CA ASP A 202 20.99 1.31 -7.60
C ASP A 202 19.50 1.60 -7.86
N VAL A 203 18.58 0.72 -7.44
CA VAL A 203 17.14 0.93 -7.51
C VAL A 203 16.71 2.14 -6.68
N LEU A 204 17.14 2.23 -5.42
CA LEU A 204 16.77 3.33 -4.52
C LEU A 204 17.33 4.67 -5.02
N ASN A 205 18.57 4.70 -5.48
CA ASN A 205 19.17 5.90 -6.08
C ASN A 205 18.42 6.34 -7.34
N GLY A 206 18.00 5.40 -8.17
CA GLY A 206 17.18 5.67 -9.36
C GLY A 206 15.82 6.26 -9.00
N ILE A 207 15.15 5.73 -7.97
CA ILE A 207 13.88 6.26 -7.47
C ILE A 207 14.07 7.71 -6.98
N ILE A 208 15.03 7.95 -6.09
CA ILE A 208 15.28 9.30 -5.55
C ILE A 208 15.62 10.27 -6.68
N SER A 209 16.45 9.87 -7.63
CA SER A 209 16.83 10.67 -8.80
C SER A 209 15.61 11.05 -9.63
N SER A 210 14.72 10.10 -9.94
CA SER A 210 13.55 10.35 -10.79
C SER A 210 12.56 11.35 -10.19
N HIS A 211 12.45 11.39 -8.85
CA HIS A 211 11.52 12.27 -8.15
C HIS A 211 12.12 13.61 -7.73
N SER A 212 13.43 13.65 -7.40
CA SER A 212 14.10 14.86 -6.94
C SER A 212 14.64 15.73 -8.09
N GLY A 213 14.84 15.12 -9.26
CA GLY A 213 15.49 15.77 -10.42
C GLY A 213 17.02 15.89 -10.31
N LYS A 214 17.63 15.30 -9.29
CA LYS A 214 19.10 15.18 -9.17
C LYS A 214 19.59 14.01 -10.02
N SER A 215 20.84 14.06 -10.50
CA SER A 215 21.44 12.93 -11.23
C SER A 215 21.68 11.73 -10.29
N VAL A 216 21.68 10.52 -10.85
CA VAL A 216 21.96 9.28 -10.07
C VAL A 216 23.35 9.32 -9.42
N GLU A 217 24.35 9.91 -10.11
CA GLU A 217 25.71 10.07 -9.62
C GLU A 217 25.76 11.01 -8.40
N GLN A 218 24.98 12.10 -8.42
CA GLN A 218 24.86 13.02 -7.29
C GLN A 218 24.21 12.32 -6.11
N ILE A 219 23.08 11.61 -6.33
CA ILE A 219 22.41 10.82 -5.29
C ILE A 219 23.35 9.78 -4.69
N ALA A 220 24.08 9.02 -5.53
CA ALA A 220 25.01 7.99 -5.07
C ALA A 220 26.13 8.57 -4.20
N LYS A 221 26.61 9.79 -4.51
CA LYS A 221 27.61 10.50 -3.71
C LYS A 221 27.05 10.97 -2.38
N ASP A 222 25.85 11.56 -2.38
CA ASP A 222 25.24 12.15 -1.19
C ASP A 222 24.77 11.06 -0.21
N THR A 223 24.32 9.89 -0.73
CA THR A 223 23.87 8.75 0.08
C THR A 223 24.97 7.79 0.53
N ASP A 224 26.24 8.08 0.22
CA ASP A 224 27.37 7.22 0.66
C ASP A 224 27.48 7.16 2.20
N ARG A 225 27.08 8.23 2.88
CA ARG A 225 26.96 8.34 4.35
C ARG A 225 25.64 8.99 4.69
N ASP A 226 25.29 8.98 5.98
CA ASP A 226 24.07 9.63 6.48
C ASP A 226 24.02 11.11 6.08
N PHE A 227 23.09 11.44 5.21
CA PHE A 227 22.88 12.78 4.68
C PHE A 227 21.58 13.36 5.26
N PHE A 228 21.73 14.11 6.34
CA PHE A 228 20.62 14.74 7.04
C PHE A 228 20.24 16.08 6.44
N LEU A 229 18.93 16.28 6.25
CA LEU A 229 18.33 17.49 5.69
C LEU A 229 17.25 18.01 6.65
N SER A 230 17.25 19.31 6.90
CA SER A 230 16.11 20.04 7.44
C SER A 230 14.97 20.10 6.43
N ALA A 231 13.80 20.55 6.84
CA ALA A 231 12.65 20.72 5.94
C ALA A 231 12.98 21.65 4.76
N SER A 232 13.72 22.77 4.98
CA SER A 232 14.14 23.69 3.93
C SER A 232 15.13 23.06 2.97
N GLU A 233 16.16 22.39 3.49
CA GLU A 233 17.14 21.69 2.67
C GLU A 233 16.50 20.55 1.84
N ALA A 234 15.53 19.83 2.41
CA ALA A 234 14.79 18.78 1.70
C ALA A 234 13.95 19.36 0.53
N LYS A 235 13.37 20.55 0.70
CA LYS A 235 12.68 21.28 -0.38
C LYS A 235 13.65 21.73 -1.45
N ASP A 236 14.77 22.35 -1.08
CA ASP A 236 15.80 22.82 -2.02
C ASP A 236 16.48 21.67 -2.78
N TYR A 237 16.58 20.53 -2.12
CA TYR A 237 17.10 19.30 -2.74
C TYR A 237 16.09 18.66 -3.72
N GLY A 238 14.79 18.95 -3.59
CA GLY A 238 13.73 18.43 -4.44
C GLY A 238 13.06 17.16 -3.89
N LEU A 239 13.28 16.82 -2.62
CA LEU A 239 12.61 15.66 -1.97
C LEU A 239 11.15 15.95 -1.64
N VAL A 240 10.84 17.21 -1.35
CA VAL A 240 9.49 17.68 -1.07
C VAL A 240 9.16 18.92 -1.88
N ASP A 241 7.89 19.22 -2.03
CA ASP A 241 7.41 20.35 -2.82
C ASP A 241 7.18 21.59 -1.96
N ASP A 242 6.76 21.42 -0.68
CA ASP A 242 6.54 22.56 0.22
C ASP A 242 6.67 22.20 1.71
N ILE A 243 6.74 23.25 2.55
CA ILE A 243 6.79 23.17 4.01
C ILE A 243 5.47 23.71 4.56
N LEU A 244 4.71 22.86 5.24
CA LEU A 244 3.41 23.22 5.78
C LEU A 244 3.56 23.90 7.14
N THR A 245 3.34 25.19 7.18
CA THR A 245 3.29 25.99 8.42
C THR A 245 1.87 26.21 8.94
N LYS A 246 0.86 25.94 8.10
CA LYS A 246 -0.57 26.00 8.42
C LYS A 246 -1.26 24.76 7.85
N PRO A 247 -2.43 24.36 8.37
CA PRO A 247 -3.23 23.31 7.74
C PRO A 247 -3.46 23.65 6.27
N PRO A 248 -3.50 22.64 5.37
CA PRO A 248 -3.97 22.87 4.01
C PRO A 248 -5.39 23.44 4.08
N ALA A 249 -5.71 24.42 3.21
CA ALA A 249 -7.06 24.96 3.10
C ALA A 249 -8.02 23.81 2.79
N THR A 250 -9.11 23.71 3.53
CA THR A 250 -10.19 22.77 3.23
C THR A 250 -11.02 23.37 2.10
N GLU A 251 -11.51 22.54 1.18
CA GLU A 251 -12.35 22.99 0.04
C GLU A 251 -13.67 23.69 0.49
N GLU A 252 -13.92 23.79 1.80
CA GLU A 252 -15.10 24.43 2.41
C GLU A 252 -14.87 25.91 2.79
N ASP A 253 -13.65 26.44 2.63
CA ASP A 253 -13.33 27.83 3.01
C ASP A 253 -13.59 28.87 1.88
N ASP A 254 -14.18 28.46 0.76
CA ASP A 254 -14.50 29.31 -0.40
C ASP A 254 -16.02 29.59 -0.59
N ASP A 255 -16.85 29.56 0.49
CA ASP A 255 -18.25 30.01 0.46
C ASP A 255 -18.45 31.40 1.11
#